data_5ebc6383402b2f62ed500a96bd802aca
#
_entry.id   5ebc6383402b2f62ed500a96bd802aca
#
_cell.length_a   1.000
_cell.length_b   1.000
_cell.length_c   1.000
_cell.angle_alpha   90.00
_cell.angle_beta   90.00
_cell.angle_gamma   90.00
#
_symmetry.space_group_name_H-M   'P 1'
#
loop_
_entity.id
_entity.type
_entity.pdbx_description
1 polymer ?
#
loop_
_entity_poly.entity_id
_entity_poly.type
_entity_poly.pdbx_seq_one_letter_code
_entity_poly.pdbx_strand_id
1 'polypeptide(L)'
;MKIEGPERGVVPVQLIFCLKEKNQKKLNSHRWFFNAFGPLLQPHVCVLLDAGTMPGPTSIYHLWKAFDINSNVGGACGEIVALKGKSGRNMLNPLGTLWCIS
;
A
#
# COMPACT_ATOMS: atom_id res chain seq x y z
N MET A 1 2.58 17.77 5.25
CA MET A 1 1.14 18.11 5.22
C MET A 1 0.42 17.12 6.13
N LYS A 2 -0.33 17.58 7.12
CA LYS A 2 -1.20 16.75 7.96
C LYS A 2 -2.58 16.71 7.31
N ILE A 3 -3.13 15.53 7.16
CA ILE A 3 -4.52 15.36 6.70
C ILE A 3 -5.30 14.84 7.92
N GLU A 4 -6.23 15.64 8.38
CA GLU A 4 -7.16 15.24 9.43
C GLU A 4 -8.42 14.67 8.78
N GLY A 5 -8.78 13.46 9.17
CA GLY A 5 -10.01 12.83 8.69
C GLY A 5 -11.25 13.50 9.29
N PRO A 6 -12.38 13.50 8.57
CA PRO A 6 -13.64 14.08 9.05
C PRO A 6 -14.30 13.27 10.17
N GLU A 7 -13.83 12.05 10.42
CA GLU A 7 -14.43 11.14 11.40
C GLU A 7 -13.66 11.12 12.72
N ARG A 8 -14.38 11.07 13.83
CA ARG A 8 -13.78 10.89 15.15
C ARG A 8 -13.10 9.54 15.26
N GLY A 9 -11.83 9.52 15.68
CA GLY A 9 -11.03 8.29 15.86
C GLY A 9 -10.06 8.00 14.72
N VAL A 10 -10.06 8.78 13.65
CA VAL A 10 -9.03 8.70 12.60
C VAL A 10 -7.79 9.46 13.06
N VAL A 11 -6.66 8.76 13.16
CA VAL A 11 -5.39 9.39 13.50
C VAL A 11 -4.87 10.24 12.32
N PRO A 12 -4.16 11.36 12.60
CA PRO A 12 -3.56 12.17 11.54
C PRO A 12 -2.58 11.36 10.71
N VAL A 13 -2.64 11.53 9.39
CA VAL A 13 -1.74 10.87 8.43
C VAL A 13 -0.71 11.88 7.93
N GLN A 14 0.55 11.49 7.93
CA GLN A 14 1.61 12.27 7.30
C GLN A 14 1.72 11.88 5.83
N LEU A 15 1.62 12.85 4.93
CA LEU A 15 1.81 12.67 3.50
C LEU A 15 3.16 13.21 3.07
N ILE A 16 3.97 12.38 2.42
CA ILE A 16 5.22 12.75 1.78
C ILE A 16 5.05 12.52 0.27
N PHE A 17 5.16 13.60 -0.51
CA PHE A 17 5.12 13.52 -1.96
C PHE A 17 6.55 13.51 -2.50
N CYS A 18 6.90 12.48 -3.28
CA CYS A 18 8.20 12.35 -3.92
C CYS A 18 8.03 12.25 -5.44
N LEU A 19 8.49 13.27 -6.16
CA LEU A 19 8.49 13.31 -7.61
C LEU A 19 9.87 12.90 -8.14
N LYS A 20 9.90 11.89 -9.01
CA LYS A 20 11.13 11.51 -9.73
C LYS A 20 11.25 12.31 -11.01
N GLU A 21 12.42 12.87 -11.28
CA GLU A 21 12.73 13.58 -12.51
C GLU A 21 12.58 12.67 -13.75
N LYS A 22 13.05 11.42 -13.65
CA LYS A 22 12.97 10.43 -14.72
C LYS A 22 12.15 9.23 -14.29
N ASN A 23 11.20 8.82 -15.11
CA ASN A 23 10.41 7.61 -14.87
C ASN A 23 11.24 6.36 -15.17
N GLN A 24 11.77 5.74 -14.13
CA GLN A 24 12.51 4.46 -14.18
C GLN A 24 11.63 3.28 -13.73
N LYS A 25 10.33 3.38 -13.94
CA LYS A 25 9.31 2.37 -13.61
C LYS A 25 9.17 2.09 -12.11
N LYS A 26 8.32 1.10 -11.80
CA LYS A 26 7.87 0.74 -10.46
C LYS A 26 9.02 0.30 -9.52
N LEU A 27 9.88 -0.61 -9.98
CA LEU A 27 10.98 -1.14 -9.17
C LEU A 27 11.96 -0.06 -8.72
N ASN A 28 12.21 0.93 -9.56
CA ASN A 28 13.03 2.07 -9.17
C ASN A 28 12.39 2.90 -8.06
N SER A 29 11.05 3.06 -8.08
CA SER A 29 10.33 3.75 -6.99
C SER A 29 10.45 3.00 -5.67
N HIS A 30 10.36 1.66 -5.70
CA HIS A 30 10.57 0.84 -4.51
C HIS A 30 12.00 1.00 -3.95
N ARG A 31 13.02 0.99 -4.83
CA ARG A 31 14.42 1.20 -4.42
C ARG A 31 14.62 2.57 -3.76
N TRP A 32 14.05 3.62 -4.32
CA TRP A 32 14.07 4.95 -3.72
C TRP A 32 13.42 4.97 -2.35
N PHE A 33 12.24 4.36 -2.23
CA PHE A 33 11.54 4.28 -0.96
C PHE A 33 12.39 3.57 0.10
N PHE A 34 12.84 2.35 -0.18
CA PHE A 34 13.57 1.56 0.81
C PHE A 34 14.97 2.11 1.13
N ASN A 35 15.66 2.70 0.16
CA ASN A 35 17.02 3.20 0.38
C ASN A 35 17.09 4.62 0.96
N ALA A 36 16.13 5.47 0.65
CA ALA A 36 16.12 6.86 1.10
C ALA A 36 15.17 7.09 2.27
N PHE A 37 13.93 6.60 2.20
CA PHE A 37 12.93 6.86 3.23
C PHE A 37 12.91 5.81 4.34
N GLY A 38 13.16 4.53 4.02
CA GLY A 38 13.19 3.45 5.00
C GLY A 38 14.11 3.72 6.18
N PRO A 39 15.39 4.06 5.97
CA PRO A 39 16.34 4.33 7.06
C PRO A 39 15.95 5.56 7.90
N LEU A 40 15.27 6.54 7.31
CA LEU A 40 14.84 7.75 8.01
C LEU A 40 13.57 7.54 8.83
N LEU A 41 12.62 6.79 8.28
CA LEU A 41 11.30 6.59 8.89
C LEU A 41 11.27 5.39 9.83
N GLN A 42 12.15 4.40 9.60
CA GLN A 42 12.22 3.14 10.34
C GLN A 42 10.84 2.51 10.56
N PRO A 43 10.05 2.29 9.50
CA PRO A 43 8.72 1.75 9.62
C PRO A 43 8.76 0.29 10.09
N HIS A 44 7.83 -0.10 10.95
CA HIS A 44 7.67 -1.51 11.35
C HIS A 44 7.14 -2.38 10.21
N VAL A 45 6.26 -1.83 9.40
CA VAL A 45 5.67 -2.52 8.24
C VAL A 45 5.50 -1.52 7.10
N CYS A 46 5.82 -1.95 5.89
CA CYS A 46 5.61 -1.18 4.66
C CYS A 46 4.46 -1.79 3.85
N VAL A 47 3.53 -0.95 3.41
CA VAL A 47 2.43 -1.37 2.54
C VAL A 47 2.62 -0.81 1.15
N LEU A 48 2.70 -1.68 0.16
CA LEU A 48 2.82 -1.30 -1.25
C LEU A 48 1.45 -1.40 -1.92
N LEU A 49 1.00 -0.30 -2.49
CA LEU A 49 -0.25 -0.19 -3.21
C LEU A 49 0.01 0.21 -4.66
N ASP A 50 -0.52 -0.57 -5.60
CA ASP A 50 -0.53 -0.17 -7.00
C ASP A 50 -1.61 0.89 -7.25
N ALA A 51 -1.33 1.83 -8.14
CA ALA A 51 -2.34 2.78 -8.61
C ALA A 51 -3.52 2.02 -9.24
N GLY A 52 -4.73 2.35 -8.83
CA GLY A 52 -5.95 1.66 -9.26
C GLY A 52 -6.36 0.48 -8.38
N THR A 53 -5.56 0.10 -7.37
CA THR A 53 -5.99 -0.87 -6.35
C THR A 53 -6.85 -0.20 -5.30
N MET A 54 -7.97 -0.81 -4.98
CA MET A 54 -8.82 -0.42 -3.86
C MET A 54 -8.79 -1.52 -2.80
N PRO A 55 -8.07 -1.33 -1.69
CA PRO A 55 -8.08 -2.30 -0.59
C PRO A 55 -9.48 -2.40 0.02
N GLY A 56 -9.88 -3.60 0.40
CA GLY A 56 -11.07 -3.79 1.22
C GLY A 56 -10.90 -3.11 2.59
N PRO A 57 -12.00 -2.83 3.30
CA PRO A 57 -11.98 -2.06 4.56
C PRO A 57 -11.05 -2.63 5.63
N THR A 58 -10.81 -3.94 5.64
CA THR A 58 -9.99 -4.63 6.64
C THR A 58 -8.75 -5.31 6.04
N SER A 59 -8.50 -5.18 4.73
CA SER A 59 -7.42 -5.90 4.03
C SER A 59 -6.05 -5.63 4.62
N ILE A 60 -5.71 -4.35 4.83
CA ILE A 60 -4.41 -3.96 5.39
C ILE A 60 -4.25 -4.50 6.82
N TYR A 61 -5.32 -4.46 7.61
CA TYR A 61 -5.29 -4.99 8.97
C TYR A 61 -5.00 -6.50 8.98
N HIS A 62 -5.66 -7.28 8.12
CA HIS A 62 -5.43 -8.72 8.06
C HIS A 62 -4.01 -9.08 7.58
N LEU A 63 -3.46 -8.32 6.64
CA LEU A 63 -2.08 -8.50 6.20
C LEU A 63 -1.08 -8.13 7.31
N TRP A 64 -1.31 -7.02 8.00
CA TRP A 64 -0.50 -6.66 9.17
C TRP A 64 -0.56 -7.72 10.27
N LYS A 65 -1.75 -8.28 10.52
CA LYS A 65 -1.96 -9.30 11.54
C LYS A 65 -1.13 -10.57 11.31
N ALA A 66 -0.78 -10.89 10.07
CA ALA A 66 0.10 -12.02 9.76
C ALA A 66 1.49 -11.86 10.39
N PHE A 67 2.04 -10.64 10.40
CA PHE A 67 3.33 -10.35 11.06
C PHE A 67 3.22 -10.37 12.59
N ASP A 68 2.10 -9.91 13.12
CA ASP A 68 1.84 -9.91 14.57
C ASP A 68 1.73 -11.34 15.14
N ILE A 69 1.15 -12.27 14.38
CA ILE A 69 1.00 -13.67 14.78
C ILE A 69 2.32 -14.44 14.64
N ASN A 70 3.11 -14.16 13.61
CA ASN A 70 4.32 -14.92 13.32
C ASN A 70 5.47 -13.99 12.90
N SER A 71 6.43 -13.81 13.79
CA SER A 71 7.62 -12.97 13.58
C SER A 71 8.55 -13.43 12.46
N ASN A 72 8.40 -14.66 11.96
CA ASN A 72 9.18 -15.18 10.85
C ASN A 72 8.61 -14.83 9.47
N VAL A 73 7.46 -14.16 9.43
CA VAL A 73 6.85 -13.71 8.17
C VAL A 73 7.56 -12.45 7.70
N GLY A 74 8.28 -12.53 6.58
CA GLY A 74 8.96 -11.37 5.97
C GLY A 74 8.12 -10.65 4.91
N GLY A 75 6.96 -11.19 4.52
CA GLY A 75 6.07 -10.57 3.54
C GLY A 75 4.72 -11.26 3.47
N ALA A 76 3.68 -10.49 3.19
CA ALA A 76 2.33 -10.98 2.98
C ALA A 76 1.68 -10.27 1.81
N CYS A 77 0.83 -10.96 1.05
CA CYS A 77 0.05 -10.39 -0.04
C CYS A 77 -1.41 -10.80 0.06
N GLY A 78 -2.28 -9.91 -0.41
CA GLY A 78 -3.71 -10.18 -0.49
C GLY A 78 -4.10 -10.79 -1.83
N GLU A 79 -5.26 -11.45 -1.85
CA GLU A 79 -5.91 -11.86 -3.08
C GLU A 79 -6.42 -10.64 -3.85
N ILE A 80 -6.28 -10.70 -5.17
CA ILE A 80 -6.71 -9.63 -6.06
C ILE A 80 -7.95 -10.09 -6.81
N VAL A 81 -9.03 -9.33 -6.68
CA VAL A 81 -10.31 -9.60 -7.34
C VAL A 81 -10.66 -8.47 -8.27
N ALA A 82 -11.09 -8.78 -9.50
CA ALA A 82 -11.61 -7.77 -10.41
C ALA A 82 -12.95 -7.23 -9.90
N LEU A 83 -13.04 -5.92 -9.70
CA LEU A 83 -14.30 -5.27 -9.38
C LEU A 83 -15.18 -5.23 -10.63
N LYS A 84 -16.27 -5.99 -10.61
CA LYS A 84 -17.32 -5.90 -11.64
C LYS A 84 -18.10 -4.59 -11.44
N GLY A 85 -17.96 -3.67 -12.36
CA GLY A 85 -18.82 -2.48 -12.41
C GLY A 85 -20.28 -2.88 -12.68
N LYS A 86 -21.25 -2.01 -12.30
CA LYS A 86 -22.70 -2.20 -12.43
C LYS A 86 -23.23 -2.54 -13.84
N SER A 87 -22.36 -2.71 -14.85
CA SER A 87 -22.75 -3.00 -16.23
C SER A 87 -21.72 -3.84 -16.98
N GLY A 88 -20.83 -4.54 -16.31
CA GLY A 88 -19.79 -5.35 -16.95
C GLY A 88 -18.70 -4.55 -17.69
N ARG A 89 -18.75 -3.23 -17.67
CA ARG A 89 -17.83 -2.34 -18.42
C ARG A 89 -16.43 -2.23 -17.84
N ASN A 90 -16.21 -2.65 -16.59
CA ASN A 90 -14.92 -2.55 -15.92
C ASN A 90 -14.10 -3.85 -15.91
N MET A 91 -14.44 -4.81 -16.77
CA MET A 91 -13.72 -6.09 -16.86
C MET A 91 -12.29 -5.97 -17.44
N LEU A 92 -11.90 -4.80 -17.92
CA LEU A 92 -10.58 -4.55 -18.55
C LEU A 92 -9.61 -3.76 -17.66
N ASN A 93 -9.97 -3.48 -16.39
CA ASN A 93 -9.07 -2.75 -15.52
C ASN A 93 -8.08 -3.73 -14.88
N PRO A 94 -6.78 -3.66 -15.23
CA PRO A 94 -5.79 -4.59 -14.68
C PRO A 94 -5.62 -4.31 -13.18
N LEU A 95 -5.68 -5.35 -12.48
CA LEU A 95 -5.58 -5.56 -11.06
C LEU A 95 -4.34 -4.94 -10.42
N GLY A 96 -4.55 -4.16 -9.38
CA GLY A 96 -3.48 -3.74 -8.51
C GLY A 96 -3.19 -4.79 -7.42
N THR A 97 -1.94 -5.00 -7.09
CA THR A 97 -1.50 -5.91 -6.03
C THR A 97 -1.21 -5.13 -4.76
N LEU A 98 -1.76 -5.60 -3.65
CA LEU A 98 -1.42 -5.11 -2.32
C LEU A 98 -0.33 -6.02 -1.72
N TRP A 99 0.82 -5.44 -1.40
CA TRP A 99 1.94 -6.13 -0.76
C TRP A 99 2.26 -5.47 0.58
N CYS A 100 2.45 -6.27 1.61
CA CYS A 100 3.02 -5.84 2.89
C CYS A 100 4.37 -6.51 3.09
N ILE A 101 5.37 -5.75 3.51
CA ILE A 101 6.73 -6.20 3.80
C ILE A 101 7.09 -5.70 5.20
N SER A 102 7.58 -6.57 6.03
CA SER A 102 8.11 -6.29 7.35
C SER A 102 9.64 -6.23 7.33
#